data_a953173cc8232e81bfb485c5f7f93599
#
_entry.id   a953173cc8232e81bfb485c5f7f93599
#
_cell.length_a   1.000
_cell.length_b   1.000
_cell.length_c   1.000
_cell.angle_alpha   90.00
_cell.angle_beta   90.00
_cell.angle_gamma   90.00
#
_symmetry.space_group_name_H-M   'P 1'
#
loop_
_entity.id
_entity.type
_entity.pdbx_description
1 polymer ?
#
loop_
_entity_poly.entity_id
_entity_poly.type
_entity_poly.pdbx_seq_one_letter_code
_entity_poly.pdbx_strand_id
1 'polypeptide(L)'
;MKQKSKEQARAERNIAQRAKEARAEQQERQAQAIAEREEREEAEAKAEYEATKQARKAHRARAKAQQAEARAKRAEAEAKEATKLRERAEAEEEANPTEANRRKAEAMRGHEEEAQAEARSQKRKANKRKKEAEAETNKARQKRAIADHRREERETA
;
A
#
# COMPACT_ATOMS: atom_id res chain seq x y z
N MET A 1 47.99 -51.49 45.75
CA MET A 1 46.81 -51.67 44.83
C MET A 1 45.64 -50.75 45.10
N LYS A 2 45.33 -50.27 46.31
CA LYS A 2 44.15 -49.39 46.60
C LYS A 2 44.24 -47.96 46.07
N GLN A 3 45.40 -47.38 45.78
CA GLN A 3 45.55 -46.01 45.23
C GLN A 3 45.18 -45.93 43.74
N LYS A 4 45.58 -46.87 42.90
CA LYS A 4 45.23 -46.92 41.48
C LYS A 4 43.69 -46.99 41.24
N SER A 5 42.97 -47.69 42.13
CA SER A 5 41.51 -47.80 42.01
C SER A 5 40.78 -46.45 42.36
N LYS A 6 41.36 -45.63 43.25
CA LYS A 6 40.77 -44.32 43.59
C LYS A 6 41.01 -43.28 42.49
N GLU A 7 42.14 -43.32 41.83
CA GLU A 7 42.44 -42.43 40.68
C GLU A 7 41.59 -42.80 39.47
N GLN A 8 41.42 -44.07 39.18
CA GLN A 8 40.52 -44.55 38.12
C GLN A 8 39.08 -44.09 38.37
N ALA A 9 38.54 -44.27 39.58
CA ALA A 9 37.21 -43.82 39.95
C ALA A 9 37.02 -42.27 39.86
N ARG A 10 38.08 -41.49 40.17
CA ARG A 10 38.06 -40.04 39.96
C ARG A 10 38.07 -39.65 38.49
N ALA A 11 38.86 -40.32 37.65
CA ALA A 11 38.89 -40.12 36.19
C ALA A 11 37.55 -40.46 35.56
N GLU A 12 36.92 -41.53 35.91
CA GLU A 12 35.59 -41.92 35.42
C GLU A 12 34.49 -40.91 35.82
N ARG A 13 34.52 -40.40 37.05
CA ARG A 13 33.60 -39.33 37.49
C ARG A 13 33.82 -38.05 36.71
N ASN A 14 35.05 -37.61 36.43
CA ASN A 14 35.35 -36.43 35.66
C ASN A 14 34.90 -36.60 34.19
N ILE A 15 35.08 -37.76 33.59
CA ILE A 15 34.60 -38.07 32.24
C ILE A 15 33.06 -38.03 32.21
N ALA A 16 32.39 -38.65 33.17
CA ALA A 16 30.92 -38.64 33.26
C ALA A 16 30.36 -37.22 33.46
N GLN A 17 31.06 -36.38 34.25
CA GLN A 17 30.67 -35.01 34.47
C GLN A 17 30.83 -34.17 33.21
N ARG A 18 31.97 -34.24 32.52
CA ARG A 18 32.19 -33.59 31.21
C ARG A 18 31.18 -34.02 30.16
N ALA A 19 30.84 -35.32 30.13
CA ALA A 19 29.82 -35.82 29.21
C ALA A 19 28.41 -35.26 29.53
N LYS A 20 28.07 -35.04 30.80
CA LYS A 20 26.83 -34.36 31.20
C LYS A 20 26.80 -32.90 30.81
N GLU A 21 27.90 -32.20 31.05
CA GLU A 21 28.07 -30.78 30.69
C GLU A 21 27.97 -30.62 29.16
N ALA A 22 28.67 -31.45 28.37
CA ALA A 22 28.59 -31.41 26.92
C ALA A 22 27.17 -31.67 26.37
N ARG A 23 26.43 -32.59 27.01
CA ARG A 23 25.03 -32.87 26.63
C ARG A 23 24.13 -31.66 26.99
N ALA A 24 24.32 -31.04 28.14
CA ALA A 24 23.56 -29.86 28.54
C ALA A 24 23.82 -28.67 27.59
N GLU A 25 25.08 -28.40 27.23
CA GLU A 25 25.45 -27.38 26.25
C GLU A 25 24.83 -27.66 24.87
N GLN A 26 24.83 -28.93 24.44
CA GLN A 26 24.24 -29.32 23.17
C GLN A 26 22.70 -29.09 23.17
N GLN A 27 22.03 -29.46 24.27
CA GLN A 27 20.60 -29.22 24.44
C GLN A 27 20.26 -27.72 24.44
N GLU A 28 21.07 -26.92 25.13
CA GLU A 28 20.91 -25.47 25.19
C GLU A 28 21.09 -24.83 23.80
N ARG A 29 22.12 -25.21 23.05
CA ARG A 29 22.33 -24.76 21.65
C ARG A 29 21.16 -25.17 20.73
N GLN A 30 20.63 -26.37 20.89
CA GLN A 30 19.46 -26.81 20.13
C GLN A 30 18.20 -25.99 20.50
N ALA A 31 17.98 -25.73 21.77
CA ALA A 31 16.86 -24.91 22.23
C ALA A 31 16.97 -23.47 21.71
N GLN A 32 18.16 -22.89 21.73
CA GLN A 32 18.41 -21.55 21.17
C GLN A 32 18.15 -21.51 19.65
N ALA A 33 18.63 -22.51 18.90
CA ALA A 33 18.41 -22.60 17.46
C ALA A 33 16.91 -22.74 17.11
N ILE A 34 16.15 -23.48 17.91
CA ILE A 34 14.69 -23.61 17.72
C ILE A 34 14.01 -22.25 18.00
N ALA A 35 14.36 -21.58 19.10
CA ALA A 35 13.79 -20.29 19.46
C ALA A 35 14.08 -19.22 18.39
N GLU A 36 15.32 -19.15 17.90
CA GLU A 36 15.69 -18.24 16.81
C GLU A 36 14.91 -18.51 15.52
N ARG A 37 14.67 -19.78 15.21
CA ARG A 37 13.87 -20.18 14.04
C ARG A 37 12.40 -19.74 14.19
N GLU A 38 11.80 -20.00 15.34
CA GLU A 38 10.42 -19.58 15.63
C GLU A 38 10.28 -18.06 15.56
N GLU A 39 11.24 -17.30 16.10
CA GLU A 39 11.25 -15.84 16.02
C GLU A 39 11.30 -15.34 14.58
N ARG A 40 12.13 -15.96 13.73
CA ARG A 40 12.21 -15.61 12.29
C ARG A 40 10.91 -15.94 11.56
N GLU A 41 10.30 -17.09 11.81
CA GLU A 41 9.00 -17.46 11.23
C GLU A 41 7.89 -16.50 11.63
N GLU A 42 7.87 -16.08 12.90
CA GLU A 42 6.92 -15.06 13.36
C GLU A 42 7.15 -13.69 12.71
N ALA A 43 8.41 -13.27 12.56
CA ALA A 43 8.76 -12.01 11.93
C ALA A 43 8.37 -12.00 10.44
N GLU A 44 8.57 -13.10 9.73
CA GLU A 44 8.14 -13.26 8.33
C GLU A 44 6.61 -13.20 8.22
N ALA A 45 5.90 -13.98 9.03
CA ALA A 45 4.43 -13.99 9.02
C ALA A 45 3.83 -12.60 9.29
N LYS A 46 4.41 -11.84 10.23
CA LYS A 46 4.02 -10.45 10.52
C LYS A 46 4.29 -9.54 9.31
N ALA A 47 5.45 -9.68 8.67
CA ALA A 47 5.80 -8.87 7.49
C ALA A 47 4.89 -9.18 6.30
N GLU A 48 4.56 -10.43 6.04
CA GLU A 48 3.62 -10.84 4.98
C GLU A 48 2.20 -10.32 5.23
N TYR A 49 1.73 -10.41 6.47
CA TYR A 49 0.44 -9.85 6.84
C TYR A 49 0.37 -8.34 6.58
N GLU A 50 1.37 -7.59 7.02
CA GLU A 50 1.45 -6.15 6.79
C GLU A 50 1.55 -5.79 5.29
N ALA A 51 2.33 -6.54 4.52
CA ALA A 51 2.43 -6.36 3.08
C ALA A 51 1.07 -6.60 2.38
N THR A 52 0.37 -7.65 2.75
CA THR A 52 -0.96 -7.97 2.20
C THR A 52 -1.99 -6.91 2.55
N LYS A 53 -2.01 -6.47 3.80
CA LYS A 53 -2.89 -5.40 4.28
C LYS A 53 -2.64 -4.09 3.52
N GLN A 54 -1.38 -3.73 3.30
CA GLN A 54 -1.01 -2.53 2.57
C GLN A 54 -1.34 -2.64 1.06
N ALA A 55 -1.15 -3.82 0.46
CA ALA A 55 -1.56 -4.08 -0.93
C ALA A 55 -3.07 -3.87 -1.12
N ARG A 56 -3.90 -4.35 -0.18
CA ARG A 56 -5.37 -4.11 -0.22
C ARG A 56 -5.71 -2.63 -0.12
N LYS A 57 -5.01 -1.86 0.71
CA LYS A 57 -5.20 -0.40 0.80
C LYS A 57 -4.84 0.29 -0.51
N ALA A 58 -3.70 -0.06 -1.10
CA ALA A 58 -3.26 0.48 -2.39
C ALA A 58 -4.27 0.16 -3.51
N HIS A 59 -4.79 -1.05 -3.57
CA HIS A 59 -5.82 -1.44 -4.53
C HIS A 59 -7.10 -0.59 -4.39
N ARG A 60 -7.59 -0.42 -3.16
CA ARG A 60 -8.76 0.44 -2.89
C ARG A 60 -8.52 1.90 -3.27
N ALA A 61 -7.33 2.43 -2.99
CA ALA A 61 -6.96 3.79 -3.35
C ALA A 61 -6.92 3.99 -4.87
N ARG A 62 -6.39 3.02 -5.63
CA ARG A 62 -6.39 3.01 -7.10
C ARG A 62 -7.80 2.99 -7.66
N ALA A 63 -8.69 2.15 -7.14
CA ALA A 63 -10.08 2.10 -7.58
C ALA A 63 -10.80 3.45 -7.35
N LYS A 64 -10.59 4.09 -6.19
CA LYS A 64 -11.12 5.43 -5.92
C LYS A 64 -10.55 6.50 -6.87
N ALA A 65 -9.26 6.41 -7.21
CA ALA A 65 -8.62 7.33 -8.15
C ALA A 65 -9.21 7.17 -9.56
N GLN A 66 -9.41 5.94 -10.04
CA GLN A 66 -10.04 5.67 -11.34
C GLN A 66 -11.49 6.19 -11.40
N GLN A 67 -12.26 6.00 -10.33
CA GLN A 67 -13.62 6.57 -10.26
C GLN A 67 -13.62 8.10 -10.30
N ALA A 68 -12.71 8.73 -9.58
CA ALA A 68 -12.58 10.18 -9.58
C ALA A 68 -12.15 10.71 -10.96
N GLU A 69 -11.25 10.01 -11.66
CA GLU A 69 -10.84 10.35 -13.02
C GLU A 69 -12.00 10.22 -14.02
N ALA A 70 -12.80 9.16 -13.92
CA ALA A 70 -13.99 8.99 -14.76
C ALA A 70 -15.01 10.11 -14.55
N ARG A 71 -15.21 10.55 -13.29
CA ARG A 71 -16.09 11.69 -12.97
C ARG A 71 -15.53 13.00 -13.54
N ALA A 72 -14.22 13.23 -13.44
CA ALA A 72 -13.57 14.40 -13.99
C ALA A 72 -13.72 14.46 -15.52
N LYS A 73 -13.54 13.35 -16.23
CA LYS A 73 -13.74 13.25 -17.68
C LYS A 73 -15.18 13.53 -18.10
N ARG A 74 -16.17 13.06 -17.33
CA ARG A 74 -17.58 13.36 -17.59
C ARG A 74 -17.86 14.86 -17.41
N ALA A 75 -17.42 15.44 -16.32
CA ALA A 75 -17.61 16.87 -16.07
C ALA A 75 -16.90 17.75 -17.13
N GLU A 76 -15.72 17.35 -17.61
CA GLU A 76 -15.05 18.03 -18.74
C GLU A 76 -15.86 17.90 -20.05
N ALA A 77 -16.51 16.78 -20.31
CA ALA A 77 -17.38 16.61 -21.47
C ALA A 77 -18.63 17.49 -21.36
N GLU A 78 -19.28 17.53 -20.21
CA GLU A 78 -20.43 18.40 -19.92
C GLU A 78 -20.06 19.89 -20.07
N ALA A 79 -18.88 20.32 -19.58
CA ALA A 79 -18.40 21.67 -19.76
C ALA A 79 -18.20 22.03 -21.24
N LYS A 80 -17.65 21.12 -22.06
CA LYS A 80 -17.51 21.34 -23.51
C LYS A 80 -18.86 21.42 -24.21
N GLU A 81 -19.86 20.65 -23.78
CA GLU A 81 -21.21 20.74 -24.31
C GLU A 81 -21.89 22.07 -23.94
N ALA A 82 -21.73 22.50 -22.68
CA ALA A 82 -22.21 23.79 -22.24
C ALA A 82 -21.61 24.95 -23.03
N THR A 83 -20.29 24.89 -23.33
CA THR A 83 -19.65 25.90 -24.22
C THR A 83 -20.31 25.93 -25.60
N LYS A 84 -20.55 24.77 -26.23
CA LYS A 84 -21.22 24.72 -27.53
C LYS A 84 -22.66 25.28 -27.50
N LEU A 85 -23.38 25.01 -26.41
CA LEU A 85 -24.74 25.51 -26.25
C LEU A 85 -24.75 27.06 -26.09
N ARG A 86 -23.79 27.62 -25.35
CA ARG A 86 -23.60 29.05 -25.23
C ARG A 86 -23.28 29.66 -26.59
N GLU A 87 -22.30 29.11 -27.34
CA GLU A 87 -21.92 29.62 -28.65
C GLU A 87 -23.12 29.67 -29.63
N ARG A 88 -23.96 28.61 -29.62
CA ARG A 88 -25.20 28.58 -30.42
C ARG A 88 -26.19 29.62 -29.99
N ALA A 89 -26.39 29.79 -28.68
CA ALA A 89 -27.34 30.82 -28.17
C ALA A 89 -26.88 32.24 -28.49
N GLU A 90 -25.55 32.50 -28.44
CA GLU A 90 -24.99 33.81 -28.83
C GLU A 90 -25.14 34.05 -30.35
N ALA A 91 -24.89 33.02 -31.19
CA ALA A 91 -25.14 33.14 -32.62
C ALA A 91 -26.63 33.40 -32.97
N GLU A 92 -27.56 32.78 -32.25
CA GLU A 92 -29.01 33.04 -32.36
C GLU A 92 -29.38 34.47 -31.93
N GLU A 93 -28.75 34.99 -30.87
CA GLU A 93 -28.92 36.37 -30.41
C GLU A 93 -28.41 37.39 -31.45
N GLU A 94 -27.22 37.11 -32.03
CA GLU A 94 -26.66 37.98 -33.10
C GLU A 94 -27.51 37.97 -34.36
N ALA A 95 -28.02 36.82 -34.77
CA ALA A 95 -28.86 36.69 -35.97
C ALA A 95 -30.25 37.31 -35.78
N ASN A 96 -30.80 37.23 -34.57
CA ASN A 96 -32.13 37.74 -34.24
C ASN A 96 -32.17 38.29 -32.80
N PRO A 97 -31.84 39.57 -32.61
CA PRO A 97 -31.67 40.23 -31.29
C PRO A 97 -33.02 40.51 -30.60
N THR A 98 -33.70 39.43 -30.19
CA THR A 98 -34.93 39.52 -29.37
C THR A 98 -34.58 39.43 -27.89
N GLU A 99 -35.45 39.92 -27.01
CA GLU A 99 -35.27 39.81 -25.56
C GLU A 99 -35.22 38.36 -25.11
N ALA A 100 -35.98 37.47 -25.77
CA ALA A 100 -35.96 36.02 -25.53
C ALA A 100 -34.59 35.43 -25.84
N ASN A 101 -33.95 35.77 -26.96
CA ASN A 101 -32.64 35.24 -27.34
C ASN A 101 -31.53 35.79 -26.42
N ARG A 102 -31.64 37.06 -25.97
CA ARG A 102 -30.72 37.63 -24.95
C ARG A 102 -30.79 36.85 -23.65
N ARG A 103 -31.99 36.61 -23.13
CA ARG A 103 -32.17 35.82 -21.89
C ARG A 103 -31.66 34.39 -22.03
N LYS A 104 -31.84 33.77 -23.21
CA LYS A 104 -31.30 32.44 -23.52
C LYS A 104 -29.77 32.46 -23.52
N ALA A 105 -29.14 33.41 -24.17
CA ALA A 105 -27.67 33.51 -24.20
C ALA A 105 -27.09 33.75 -22.80
N GLU A 106 -27.71 34.60 -22.00
CA GLU A 106 -27.31 34.85 -20.62
C GLU A 106 -27.45 33.59 -19.74
N ALA A 107 -28.56 32.88 -19.85
CA ALA A 107 -28.73 31.60 -19.15
C ALA A 107 -27.68 30.54 -19.55
N MET A 108 -27.31 30.46 -20.83
CA MET A 108 -26.28 29.55 -21.30
C MET A 108 -24.88 29.93 -20.84
N ARG A 109 -24.57 31.24 -20.69
CA ARG A 109 -23.30 31.68 -20.04
C ARG A 109 -23.22 31.22 -18.59
N GLY A 110 -24.30 31.42 -17.81
CA GLY A 110 -24.35 30.95 -16.43
C GLY A 110 -24.18 29.44 -16.34
N HIS A 111 -24.85 28.66 -17.20
CA HIS A 111 -24.69 27.20 -17.26
C HIS A 111 -23.26 26.78 -17.62
N GLU A 112 -22.60 27.46 -18.57
CA GLU A 112 -21.19 27.19 -18.91
C GLU A 112 -20.26 27.45 -17.72
N GLU A 113 -20.43 28.55 -17.01
CA GLU A 113 -19.61 28.91 -15.84
C GLU A 113 -19.73 27.84 -14.74
N GLU A 114 -20.97 27.37 -14.46
CA GLU A 114 -21.20 26.30 -13.50
C GLU A 114 -20.54 24.99 -13.92
N ALA A 115 -20.73 24.58 -15.19
CA ALA A 115 -20.15 23.35 -15.73
C ALA A 115 -18.61 23.39 -15.72
N GLN A 116 -18.00 24.53 -16.07
CA GLN A 116 -16.55 24.71 -16.00
C GLN A 116 -16.02 24.67 -14.55
N ALA A 117 -16.76 25.30 -13.60
CA ALA A 117 -16.40 25.25 -12.20
C ALA A 117 -16.44 23.83 -11.63
N GLU A 118 -17.48 23.06 -11.98
CA GLU A 118 -17.59 21.66 -11.60
C GLU A 118 -16.47 20.81 -12.22
N ALA A 119 -16.15 20.98 -13.50
CA ALA A 119 -15.06 20.27 -14.17
C ALA A 119 -13.71 20.55 -13.49
N ARG A 120 -13.42 21.79 -13.11
CA ARG A 120 -12.20 22.16 -12.36
C ARG A 120 -12.19 21.51 -10.98
N SER A 121 -13.33 21.47 -10.28
CA SER A 121 -13.48 20.84 -8.98
C SER A 121 -13.21 19.34 -9.05
N GLN A 122 -13.84 18.63 -9.99
CA GLN A 122 -13.66 17.19 -10.19
C GLN A 122 -12.23 16.86 -10.60
N LYS A 123 -11.60 17.67 -11.44
CA LYS A 123 -10.19 17.50 -11.81
C LYS A 123 -9.24 17.61 -10.61
N ARG A 124 -9.47 18.60 -9.73
CA ARG A 124 -8.68 18.74 -8.49
C ARG A 124 -8.85 17.51 -7.59
N LYS A 125 -10.09 17.00 -7.42
CA LYS A 125 -10.37 15.80 -6.65
C LYS A 125 -9.68 14.58 -7.26
N ALA A 126 -9.73 14.40 -8.58
CA ALA A 126 -9.07 13.31 -9.28
C ALA A 126 -7.55 13.34 -9.08
N ASN A 127 -6.91 14.49 -9.22
CA ASN A 127 -5.48 14.67 -9.01
C ASN A 127 -5.06 14.35 -7.56
N LYS A 128 -5.86 14.77 -6.57
CA LYS A 128 -5.63 14.43 -5.18
C LYS A 128 -5.69 12.92 -4.96
N ARG A 129 -6.73 12.25 -5.47
CA ARG A 129 -6.89 10.79 -5.35
C ARG A 129 -5.79 10.01 -6.05
N LYS A 130 -5.30 10.51 -7.19
CA LYS A 130 -4.16 9.92 -7.90
C LYS A 130 -2.90 9.96 -7.04
N LYS A 131 -2.57 11.10 -6.45
CA LYS A 131 -1.42 11.24 -5.54
C LYS A 131 -1.53 10.32 -4.31
N GLU A 132 -2.73 10.23 -3.70
CA GLU A 132 -3.00 9.31 -2.59
C GLU A 132 -2.77 7.84 -3.01
N ALA A 133 -3.25 7.45 -4.19
CA ALA A 133 -3.08 6.09 -4.73
C ALA A 133 -1.61 5.76 -5.03
N GLU A 134 -0.85 6.71 -5.55
CA GLU A 134 0.59 6.57 -5.78
C GLU A 134 1.35 6.39 -4.46
N ALA A 135 1.03 7.20 -3.43
CA ALA A 135 1.64 7.08 -2.11
C ALA A 135 1.35 5.73 -1.45
N GLU A 136 0.10 5.26 -1.49
CA GLU A 136 -0.27 3.94 -0.95
C GLU A 136 0.39 2.79 -1.75
N THR A 137 0.55 2.95 -3.05
CA THR A 137 1.27 1.98 -3.90
C THR A 137 2.75 1.88 -3.52
N ASN A 138 3.40 3.02 -3.30
CA ASN A 138 4.80 3.04 -2.89
C ASN A 138 5.00 2.40 -1.50
N LYS A 139 4.09 2.68 -0.55
CA LYS A 139 4.09 2.00 0.75
C LYS A 139 3.90 0.48 0.61
N ALA A 140 3.01 0.04 -0.27
CA ALA A 140 2.78 -1.37 -0.52
C ALA A 140 4.03 -2.06 -1.10
N ARG A 141 4.74 -1.41 -2.02
CA ARG A 141 6.01 -1.90 -2.57
C ARG A 141 7.10 -2.03 -1.50
N GLN A 142 7.23 -1.03 -0.62
CA GLN A 142 8.19 -1.07 0.48
C GLN A 142 7.89 -2.21 1.46
N LYS A 143 6.62 -2.38 1.86
CA LYS A 143 6.22 -3.48 2.75
C LYS A 143 6.43 -4.85 2.10
N ARG A 144 6.21 -4.97 0.79
CA ARG A 144 6.50 -6.20 0.06
C ARG A 144 7.99 -6.52 0.03
N ALA A 145 8.84 -5.54 -0.25
CA ALA A 145 10.30 -5.72 -0.22
C ALA A 145 10.81 -6.18 1.15
N ILE A 146 10.23 -5.65 2.25
CA ILE A 146 10.57 -6.09 3.61
C ILE A 146 10.15 -7.56 3.82
N ALA A 147 8.96 -7.96 3.36
CA ALA A 147 8.49 -9.33 3.49
C ALA A 147 9.36 -10.31 2.68
N ASP A 148 9.72 -9.95 1.46
CA ASP A 148 10.59 -10.75 0.61
C ASP A 148 11.99 -10.91 1.22
N HIS A 149 12.56 -9.84 1.80
CA HIS A 149 13.85 -9.91 2.51
C HIS A 149 13.79 -10.83 3.74
N ARG A 150 12.74 -10.75 4.53
CA ARG A 150 12.54 -11.65 5.68
C ARG A 150 12.44 -13.12 5.28
N ARG A 151 11.80 -13.38 4.16
CA ARG A 151 11.73 -14.71 3.59
C ARG A 151 13.10 -15.22 3.16
N GLU A 152 13.88 -14.39 2.48
CA GLU A 152 15.26 -14.73 2.08
C GLU A 152 16.15 -15.02 3.30
N GLU A 153 16.07 -14.21 4.36
CA GLU A 153 16.78 -14.44 5.62
C GLU A 153 16.45 -15.80 6.25
N ARG A 154 15.20 -16.26 6.13
CA ARG A 154 14.81 -17.58 6.63
C ARG A 154 15.34 -18.71 5.75
N GLU A 155 15.32 -18.55 4.43
CA GLU A 155 15.76 -19.59 3.49
C GLU A 155 17.29 -19.78 3.51
N THR A 156 18.06 -18.76 3.92
CA THR A 156 19.53 -18.78 3.96
C THR A 156 20.13 -19.18 5.33
N ALA A 157 19.32 -19.31 6.36
CA ALA A 157 19.73 -19.65 7.72
C ALA A 157 19.53 -21.13 8.05
#